data_b013797d5e1faba80d140995e983bfe7
#
_entry.id   b013797d5e1faba80d140995e983bfe7
#
_cell.length_a   1.000
_cell.length_b   1.000
_cell.length_c   1.000
_cell.angle_alpha   90.00
_cell.angle_beta   90.00
_cell.angle_gamma   90.00
#
_symmetry.space_group_name_H-M   'P 1'
#
loop_
_entity.id
_entity.type
_entity.pdbx_description
1 polymer ?
#
loop_
_entity_poly.entity_id
_entity_poly.type
_entity_poly.pdbx_seq_one_letter_code
_entity_poly.pdbx_strand_id
1 'polypeptide(L)'
;MDYRRLGRTDMEVSSIGFGAWAIGGFWGQVDDEQSIRALHAAIDEGVNFIDTADVYGDGHSERLLARLKRERPRDRIWVATKAGRRLPEQTCEGYSRENLTSWIDRSLQNLQAEAIDLLQLHCPPSALYRQHDVFGILDDFVRDGKLRYYGVSVETAEEALEAMTHPGVQSVQIIFNMFRPKPAERVFPEATARQVGILARVPLASGLLTGKLRRDSTFPADDHRQFNRHGELFDRGETFSGVPYEIGLDAVERLRALVPANATLAGLALRWILMFDAVTCTIPGARNEQQARENVRAASLAPLDQRTMAAAREVYDEYIRAHVHSQW
;
A
#
# COMPACT_ATOMS: atom_id res chain seq x y z
N MET A 1 -11.69 -10.89 11.26
CA MET A 1 -11.32 -9.69 10.46
C MET A 1 -12.00 -8.47 11.08
N ASP A 2 -11.24 -7.43 11.36
CA ASP A 2 -11.80 -6.15 11.82
C ASP A 2 -12.04 -5.25 10.61
N TYR A 3 -13.10 -4.44 10.68
CA TYR A 3 -13.39 -3.43 9.66
C TYR A 3 -13.26 -2.04 10.27
N ARG A 4 -12.69 -1.11 9.49
CA ARG A 4 -12.42 0.26 9.92
C ARG A 4 -12.92 1.24 8.86
N ARG A 5 -13.50 2.34 9.29
CA ARG A 5 -13.93 3.38 8.37
C ARG A 5 -12.73 4.10 7.76
N LEU A 6 -12.70 4.21 6.43
CA LEU A 6 -11.62 4.90 5.72
C LEU A 6 -11.86 6.41 5.73
N GLY A 7 -11.18 7.10 6.63
CA GLY A 7 -11.30 8.56 6.75
C GLY A 7 -12.74 9.03 6.94
N ARG A 8 -13.13 10.09 6.22
CA ARG A 8 -14.49 10.67 6.22
C ARG A 8 -15.41 10.06 5.16
N THR A 9 -15.08 8.87 4.66
CA THR A 9 -15.89 8.16 3.65
C THR A 9 -16.96 7.27 4.28
N ASP A 10 -17.82 6.66 3.45
CA ASP A 10 -18.74 5.58 3.85
C ASP A 10 -18.12 4.17 3.68
N MET A 11 -16.82 4.10 3.39
CA MET A 11 -16.12 2.85 3.14
C MET A 11 -15.68 2.21 4.45
N GLU A 12 -16.38 1.16 4.87
CA GLU A 12 -15.93 0.25 5.92
C GLU A 12 -15.01 -0.81 5.28
N VAL A 13 -13.70 -0.69 5.52
CA VAL A 13 -12.68 -1.54 4.88
C VAL A 13 -12.05 -2.50 5.88
N SER A 14 -11.71 -3.70 5.41
CA SER A 14 -10.99 -4.69 6.22
C SER A 14 -9.63 -4.15 6.65
N SER A 15 -9.23 -4.42 7.88
CA SER A 15 -7.96 -3.95 8.46
C SER A 15 -6.72 -4.52 7.72
N ILE A 16 -6.90 -5.65 7.04
CA ILE A 16 -5.97 -6.20 6.05
C ILE A 16 -6.69 -6.20 4.70
N GLY A 17 -6.13 -5.50 3.73
CA GLY A 17 -6.55 -5.48 2.34
C GLY A 17 -5.68 -6.39 1.48
N PHE A 18 -5.85 -6.27 0.16
CA PHE A 18 -5.03 -6.98 -0.83
C PHE A 18 -4.29 -5.98 -1.71
N GLY A 19 -2.95 -6.00 -1.68
CA GLY A 19 -2.10 -5.23 -2.58
C GLY A 19 -1.92 -5.96 -3.91
N ALA A 20 -2.49 -5.43 -4.99
CA ALA A 20 -2.52 -6.06 -6.29
C ALA A 20 -1.28 -5.77 -7.17
N TRP A 21 -0.23 -5.16 -6.62
CA TRP A 21 1.01 -4.91 -7.36
C TRP A 21 1.66 -6.22 -7.82
N ALA A 22 1.70 -7.23 -6.93
CA ALA A 22 2.34 -8.51 -7.22
C ALA A 22 1.64 -9.33 -8.32
N ILE A 23 0.38 -9.06 -8.61
CA ILE A 23 -0.39 -9.71 -9.67
C ILE A 23 -0.48 -8.87 -10.95
N GLY A 24 0.02 -7.64 -10.94
CA GLY A 24 0.04 -6.73 -12.09
C GLY A 24 1.37 -6.67 -12.84
N GLY A 25 2.45 -7.28 -12.31
CA GLY A 25 3.79 -7.24 -12.89
C GLY A 25 4.85 -6.70 -11.91
N PHE A 26 6.12 -6.58 -12.35
CA PHE A 26 7.29 -6.12 -11.56
C PHE A 26 7.70 -7.03 -10.38
N TRP A 27 7.13 -8.24 -10.30
CA TRP A 27 7.45 -9.28 -9.32
C TRP A 27 7.76 -10.63 -10.00
N GLY A 28 8.18 -10.61 -11.28
CA GLY A 28 8.31 -11.77 -12.15
C GLY A 28 6.96 -12.20 -12.74
N GLN A 29 6.95 -13.27 -13.54
CA GLN A 29 5.74 -13.76 -14.19
C GLN A 29 4.72 -14.27 -13.18
N VAL A 30 3.45 -13.93 -13.38
CA VAL A 30 2.32 -14.38 -12.58
C VAL A 30 1.22 -14.89 -13.51
N ASP A 31 0.67 -16.04 -13.21
CA ASP A 31 -0.46 -16.64 -13.91
C ASP A 31 -1.78 -15.99 -13.45
N ASP A 32 -2.64 -15.62 -14.40
CA ASP A 32 -3.92 -14.95 -14.12
C ASP A 32 -4.87 -15.80 -13.29
N GLU A 33 -4.93 -17.10 -13.56
CA GLU A 33 -5.81 -17.98 -12.80
C GLU A 33 -5.30 -18.14 -11.37
N GLN A 34 -3.99 -18.16 -11.16
CA GLN A 34 -3.41 -18.15 -9.82
C GLN A 34 -3.72 -16.84 -9.10
N SER A 35 -3.62 -15.70 -9.81
CA SER A 35 -3.96 -14.38 -9.28
C SER A 35 -5.42 -14.28 -8.86
N ILE A 36 -6.33 -14.74 -9.70
CA ILE A 36 -7.77 -14.77 -9.42
C ILE A 36 -8.08 -15.67 -8.23
N ARG A 37 -7.46 -16.86 -8.13
CA ARG A 37 -7.63 -17.72 -6.95
C ARG A 37 -7.12 -17.06 -5.67
N ALA A 38 -6.00 -16.33 -5.74
CA ALA A 38 -5.49 -15.59 -4.57
C ALA A 38 -6.45 -14.48 -4.13
N LEU A 39 -7.06 -13.75 -5.08
CA LEU A 39 -8.07 -12.74 -4.82
C LEU A 39 -9.34 -13.37 -4.19
N HIS A 40 -9.86 -14.47 -4.76
CA HIS A 40 -10.99 -15.19 -4.18
C HIS A 40 -10.71 -15.64 -2.74
N ALA A 41 -9.52 -16.22 -2.50
CA ALA A 41 -9.12 -16.64 -1.17
C ALA A 41 -9.07 -15.49 -0.17
N ALA A 42 -8.61 -14.30 -0.59
CA ALA A 42 -8.64 -13.12 0.26
C ALA A 42 -10.07 -12.68 0.60
N ILE A 43 -10.99 -12.64 -0.39
CA ILE A 43 -12.39 -12.29 -0.16
C ILE A 43 -13.08 -13.31 0.75
N ASP A 44 -12.84 -14.62 0.54
CA ASP A 44 -13.39 -15.68 1.39
C ASP A 44 -12.96 -15.56 2.87
N GLU A 45 -11.78 -14.98 3.13
CA GLU A 45 -11.29 -14.68 4.49
C GLU A 45 -11.76 -13.31 5.02
N GLY A 46 -12.62 -12.59 4.28
CA GLY A 46 -13.24 -11.34 4.70
C GLY A 46 -12.51 -10.07 4.25
N VAL A 47 -11.54 -10.15 3.35
CA VAL A 47 -10.99 -8.96 2.69
C VAL A 47 -12.06 -8.32 1.82
N ASN A 48 -12.24 -7.01 1.95
CA ASN A 48 -13.16 -6.25 1.11
C ASN A 48 -12.52 -4.99 0.49
N PHE A 49 -11.21 -4.80 0.66
CA PHE A 49 -10.47 -3.67 0.12
C PHE A 49 -9.27 -4.16 -0.68
N ILE A 50 -9.19 -3.74 -1.95
CA ILE A 50 -8.12 -4.11 -2.87
C ILE A 50 -7.48 -2.85 -3.41
N ASP A 51 -6.16 -2.74 -3.29
CA ASP A 51 -5.35 -1.63 -3.81
C ASP A 51 -4.64 -2.03 -5.10
N THR A 52 -4.87 -1.30 -6.17
CA THR A 52 -4.22 -1.45 -7.48
C THR A 52 -3.66 -0.14 -8.00
N ALA A 53 -3.25 -0.07 -9.26
CA ALA A 53 -2.87 1.14 -9.99
C ALA A 53 -3.01 0.93 -11.50
N ASP A 54 -3.20 2.00 -12.25
CA ASP A 54 -3.31 2.05 -13.72
C ASP A 54 -2.04 1.55 -14.43
N VAL A 55 -0.89 1.68 -13.77
CA VAL A 55 0.42 1.24 -14.29
C VAL A 55 0.73 -0.23 -13.98
N TYR A 56 -0.01 -0.90 -13.11
CA TYR A 56 0.27 -2.30 -12.77
C TYR A 56 -0.08 -3.23 -13.94
N GLY A 57 0.97 -3.65 -14.68
CA GLY A 57 0.83 -4.39 -15.92
C GLY A 57 0.04 -3.63 -16.99
N ASP A 58 0.20 -2.31 -17.04
CA ASP A 58 -0.52 -1.45 -17.99
C ASP A 58 -2.04 -1.65 -17.94
N GLY A 59 -2.61 -1.59 -16.73
CA GLY A 59 -4.03 -1.82 -16.46
C GLY A 59 -4.43 -3.30 -16.36
N HIS A 60 -3.49 -4.22 -16.45
CA HIS A 60 -3.77 -5.66 -16.32
C HIS A 60 -4.39 -5.99 -14.96
N SER A 61 -3.80 -5.47 -13.87
CA SER A 61 -4.32 -5.66 -12.53
C SER A 61 -5.77 -5.13 -12.39
N GLU A 62 -6.08 -3.96 -12.95
CA GLU A 62 -7.45 -3.40 -12.95
C GLU A 62 -8.43 -4.34 -13.69
N ARG A 63 -8.04 -4.92 -14.83
CA ARG A 63 -8.88 -5.88 -15.59
C ARG A 63 -9.11 -7.18 -14.83
N LEU A 64 -8.12 -7.68 -14.06
CA LEU A 64 -8.32 -8.82 -13.15
C LEU A 64 -9.34 -8.49 -12.06
N LEU A 65 -9.32 -7.28 -11.50
CA LEU A 65 -10.30 -6.86 -10.51
C LEU A 65 -11.71 -6.70 -11.10
N ALA A 66 -11.83 -6.25 -12.36
CA ALA A 66 -13.11 -6.25 -13.08
C ALA A 66 -13.67 -7.68 -13.22
N ARG A 67 -12.81 -8.66 -13.55
CA ARG A 67 -13.16 -10.09 -13.58
C ARG A 67 -13.63 -10.57 -12.20
N LEU A 68 -12.87 -10.31 -11.15
CA LEU A 68 -13.22 -10.68 -9.78
C LEU A 68 -14.60 -10.12 -9.38
N LYS A 69 -14.89 -8.84 -9.63
CA LYS A 69 -16.18 -8.23 -9.28
C LYS A 69 -17.35 -8.91 -10.04
N ARG A 70 -17.15 -9.32 -11.30
CA ARG A 70 -18.18 -10.10 -12.04
C ARG A 70 -18.40 -11.50 -11.47
N GLU A 71 -17.33 -12.16 -11.00
CA GLU A 71 -17.41 -13.50 -10.39
C GLU A 71 -17.96 -13.45 -8.95
N ARG A 72 -17.90 -12.27 -8.29
CA ARG A 72 -18.34 -12.02 -6.90
C ARG A 72 -19.40 -10.91 -6.80
N PRO A 73 -20.53 -10.99 -7.51
CA PRO A 73 -21.50 -9.87 -7.63
C PRO A 73 -22.24 -9.55 -6.33
N ARG A 74 -22.16 -10.43 -5.32
CA ARG A 74 -22.82 -10.24 -4.02
C ARG A 74 -21.88 -9.70 -2.96
N ASP A 75 -20.56 -9.72 -3.21
CA ASP A 75 -19.58 -9.23 -2.25
C ASP A 75 -19.36 -7.73 -2.45
N ARG A 76 -19.34 -6.99 -1.35
CA ARG A 76 -18.99 -5.57 -1.40
C ARG A 76 -17.47 -5.43 -1.41
N ILE A 77 -16.90 -5.21 -2.59
CA ILE A 77 -15.46 -5.08 -2.80
C ILE A 77 -15.17 -3.63 -3.17
N TRP A 78 -14.41 -2.94 -2.32
CA TRP A 78 -13.87 -1.62 -2.57
C TRP A 78 -12.55 -1.71 -3.33
N VAL A 79 -12.40 -0.92 -4.38
CA VAL A 79 -11.19 -0.87 -5.19
C VAL A 79 -10.58 0.51 -5.13
N ALA A 80 -9.36 0.59 -4.61
CA ALA A 80 -8.51 1.78 -4.76
C ALA A 80 -7.61 1.59 -5.96
N THR A 81 -7.59 2.56 -6.88
CA THR A 81 -6.59 2.63 -7.96
C THR A 81 -5.78 3.91 -7.88
N LYS A 82 -4.75 4.03 -8.70
CA LYS A 82 -3.85 5.17 -8.68
C LYS A 82 -3.60 5.71 -10.07
N ALA A 83 -3.33 7.00 -10.18
CA ALA A 83 -3.00 7.68 -11.43
C ALA A 83 -1.82 8.66 -11.25
N GLY A 84 -1.09 8.90 -12.34
CA GLY A 84 -0.01 9.88 -12.42
C GLY A 84 1.33 9.33 -12.89
N ARG A 85 1.66 8.08 -12.65
CA ARG A 85 2.95 7.47 -13.06
C ARG A 85 3.05 7.11 -14.55
N ARG A 86 2.08 7.54 -15.36
CA ARG A 86 2.11 7.34 -16.83
C ARG A 86 2.82 8.47 -17.58
N LEU A 87 3.18 9.54 -16.90
CA LEU A 87 3.97 10.62 -17.50
C LEU A 87 5.37 10.11 -17.86
N PRO A 88 5.89 10.48 -19.04
CA PRO A 88 7.28 10.19 -19.41
C PRO A 88 8.28 10.84 -18.44
N GLU A 89 7.94 12.03 -17.97
CA GLU A 89 8.64 12.79 -16.95
C GLU A 89 7.65 13.27 -15.90
N GLN A 90 7.96 13.03 -14.63
CA GLN A 90 7.10 13.38 -13.50
C GLN A 90 7.22 14.88 -13.20
N THR A 91 6.38 15.69 -13.82
CA THR A 91 6.29 17.15 -13.58
C THR A 91 4.92 17.53 -13.04
N CYS A 92 4.84 18.65 -12.33
CA CYS A 92 3.55 19.15 -11.82
C CYS A 92 2.58 19.53 -12.94
N GLU A 93 3.08 20.09 -14.04
CA GLU A 93 2.31 20.50 -15.21
C GLU A 93 1.61 19.30 -15.89
N GLY A 94 2.22 18.11 -15.76
CA GLY A 94 1.65 16.87 -16.27
C GLY A 94 0.36 16.44 -15.56
N TYR A 95 0.06 16.97 -14.38
CA TYR A 95 -1.21 16.68 -13.67
C TYR A 95 -2.35 17.61 -14.10
N SER A 96 -2.43 17.89 -15.39
CA SER A 96 -3.48 18.69 -16.00
C SER A 96 -4.85 17.98 -15.98
N ARG A 97 -5.94 18.76 -16.11
CA ARG A 97 -7.30 18.20 -16.24
C ARG A 97 -7.40 17.18 -17.38
N GLU A 98 -6.75 17.44 -18.51
CA GLU A 98 -6.74 16.56 -19.67
C GLU A 98 -6.13 15.18 -19.34
N ASN A 99 -4.92 15.17 -18.76
CA ASN A 99 -4.25 13.94 -18.37
C ASN A 99 -5.01 13.19 -17.28
N LEU A 100 -5.47 13.88 -16.24
CA LEU A 100 -6.28 13.28 -15.18
C LEU A 100 -7.56 12.65 -15.74
N THR A 101 -8.25 13.33 -16.67
CA THR A 101 -9.44 12.78 -17.35
C THR A 101 -9.07 11.51 -18.09
N SER A 102 -8.00 11.54 -18.88
CA SER A 102 -7.53 10.36 -19.65
C SER A 102 -7.21 9.16 -18.77
N TRP A 103 -6.52 9.38 -17.66
CA TRP A 103 -6.15 8.30 -16.73
C TRP A 103 -7.37 7.73 -16.01
N ILE A 104 -8.30 8.61 -15.55
CA ILE A 104 -9.53 8.20 -14.86
C ILE A 104 -10.42 7.39 -15.81
N ASP A 105 -10.65 7.89 -17.04
CA ASP A 105 -11.50 7.23 -18.02
C ASP A 105 -10.93 5.86 -18.41
N ARG A 106 -9.60 5.75 -18.53
CA ARG A 106 -8.93 4.47 -18.76
C ARG A 106 -9.11 3.50 -17.60
N SER A 107 -8.96 3.95 -16.35
CA SER A 107 -9.19 3.11 -15.18
C SER A 107 -10.64 2.67 -15.06
N LEU A 108 -11.61 3.55 -15.35
CA LEU A 108 -13.04 3.20 -15.42
C LEU A 108 -13.31 2.11 -16.46
N GLN A 109 -12.68 2.23 -17.64
CA GLN A 109 -12.78 1.21 -18.69
C GLN A 109 -12.16 -0.13 -18.26
N ASN A 110 -10.96 -0.13 -17.69
CA ASN A 110 -10.28 -1.35 -17.23
C ASN A 110 -11.05 -2.04 -16.10
N LEU A 111 -11.54 -1.27 -15.13
CA LEU A 111 -12.33 -1.75 -13.98
C LEU A 111 -13.76 -2.12 -14.36
N GLN A 112 -14.23 -1.72 -15.55
CA GLN A 112 -15.63 -1.87 -15.99
C GLN A 112 -16.60 -1.29 -14.97
N ALA A 113 -16.30 -0.10 -14.47
CA ALA A 113 -17.05 0.60 -13.43
C ALA A 113 -17.53 1.96 -13.89
N GLU A 114 -18.67 2.41 -13.37
CA GLU A 114 -19.21 3.75 -13.63
C GLU A 114 -18.51 4.84 -12.80
N ALA A 115 -17.99 4.45 -11.63
CA ALA A 115 -17.21 5.32 -10.74
C ALA A 115 -16.05 4.55 -10.10
N ILE A 116 -14.92 5.22 -9.86
CA ILE A 116 -13.81 4.71 -9.07
C ILE A 116 -14.14 4.92 -7.58
N ASP A 117 -14.05 3.86 -6.77
CA ASP A 117 -14.33 3.94 -5.33
C ASP A 117 -13.34 4.88 -4.62
N LEU A 118 -12.04 4.72 -4.87
CA LEU A 118 -10.98 5.59 -4.36
C LEU A 118 -9.89 5.77 -5.43
N LEU A 119 -9.67 6.99 -5.89
CA LEU A 119 -8.50 7.34 -6.71
C LEU A 119 -7.40 7.90 -5.82
N GLN A 120 -6.16 7.48 -6.02
CA GLN A 120 -4.99 8.06 -5.34
C GLN A 120 -4.03 8.68 -6.35
N LEU A 121 -3.54 9.90 -6.11
CA LEU A 121 -2.39 10.41 -6.85
C LEU A 121 -1.16 9.55 -6.51
N HIS A 122 -0.48 9.02 -7.52
CA HIS A 122 0.54 7.98 -7.37
C HIS A 122 1.93 8.56 -7.17
N CYS A 123 2.24 9.04 -5.97
CA CYS A 123 3.51 9.65 -5.60
C CYS A 123 3.92 10.74 -6.61
N PRO A 124 3.11 11.79 -6.79
CA PRO A 124 3.46 12.91 -7.67
C PRO A 124 4.66 13.68 -7.13
N PRO A 125 5.25 14.60 -7.94
CA PRO A 125 6.28 15.51 -7.44
C PRO A 125 5.84 16.24 -6.17
N SER A 126 6.72 16.38 -5.18
CA SER A 126 6.38 16.95 -3.86
C SER A 126 5.76 18.35 -3.94
N ALA A 127 6.12 19.15 -4.95
CA ALA A 127 5.54 20.48 -5.16
C ALA A 127 4.05 20.43 -5.54
N LEU A 128 3.55 19.30 -6.07
CA LEU A 128 2.14 19.15 -6.46
C LEU A 128 1.20 19.24 -5.26
N TYR A 129 1.61 18.74 -4.11
CA TYR A 129 0.77 18.75 -2.89
C TYR A 129 0.42 20.16 -2.43
N ARG A 130 1.12 21.22 -2.92
CA ARG A 130 0.82 22.64 -2.66
C ARG A 130 -0.02 23.30 -3.75
N GLN A 131 -0.36 22.56 -4.81
CA GLN A 131 -1.14 23.10 -5.94
C GLN A 131 -2.62 22.85 -5.75
N HIS A 132 -3.35 23.83 -5.24
CA HIS A 132 -4.79 23.74 -4.99
C HIS A 132 -5.60 23.39 -6.25
N ASP A 133 -5.17 23.84 -7.43
CA ASP A 133 -5.89 23.63 -8.69
C ASP A 133 -6.05 22.14 -9.02
N VAL A 134 -5.02 21.31 -8.78
CA VAL A 134 -5.10 19.87 -9.03
C VAL A 134 -6.13 19.19 -8.13
N PHE A 135 -6.18 19.57 -6.86
CA PHE A 135 -7.19 19.05 -5.94
C PHE A 135 -8.60 19.57 -6.26
N GLY A 136 -8.72 20.80 -6.76
CA GLY A 136 -9.97 21.33 -7.29
C GLY A 136 -10.49 20.54 -8.50
N ILE A 137 -9.60 20.08 -9.38
CA ILE A 137 -9.96 19.18 -10.49
C ILE A 137 -10.47 17.82 -9.97
N LEU A 138 -9.85 17.27 -8.91
CA LEU A 138 -10.33 16.02 -8.29
C LEU A 138 -11.69 16.19 -7.61
N ASP A 139 -11.94 17.35 -6.97
CA ASP A 139 -13.25 17.70 -6.41
C ASP A 139 -14.33 17.77 -7.50
N ASP A 140 -13.99 18.30 -8.70
CA ASP A 140 -14.90 18.29 -9.85
C ASP A 140 -15.25 16.84 -10.27
N PHE A 141 -14.27 15.93 -10.37
CA PHE A 141 -14.54 14.53 -10.72
C PHE A 141 -15.38 13.80 -9.68
N VAL A 142 -15.27 14.15 -8.40
CA VAL A 142 -16.18 13.64 -7.36
C VAL A 142 -17.59 14.16 -7.57
N ARG A 143 -17.74 15.46 -7.84
CA ARG A 143 -19.06 16.09 -8.11
C ARG A 143 -19.73 15.53 -9.37
N ASP A 144 -18.92 15.25 -10.40
CA ASP A 144 -19.37 14.67 -11.67
C ASP A 144 -19.67 13.16 -11.56
N GLY A 145 -19.39 12.54 -10.41
CA GLY A 145 -19.66 11.12 -10.14
C GLY A 145 -18.68 10.14 -10.77
N LYS A 146 -17.56 10.61 -11.36
CA LYS A 146 -16.50 9.72 -11.86
C LYS A 146 -15.65 9.10 -10.74
N LEU A 147 -15.50 9.81 -9.62
CA LEU A 147 -14.86 9.35 -8.41
C LEU A 147 -15.84 9.37 -7.25
N ARG A 148 -15.84 8.37 -6.39
CA ARG A 148 -16.52 8.47 -5.09
C ARG A 148 -15.66 9.26 -4.11
N TYR A 149 -14.39 8.93 -4.03
CA TYR A 149 -13.42 9.57 -3.15
C TYR A 149 -12.05 9.65 -3.82
N TYR A 150 -11.21 10.55 -3.31
CA TYR A 150 -9.81 10.57 -3.68
C TYR A 150 -8.89 10.70 -2.46
N GLY A 151 -7.63 10.31 -2.65
CA GLY A 151 -6.54 10.38 -1.70
C GLY A 151 -5.20 10.52 -2.41
N VAL A 152 -4.14 10.28 -1.68
CA VAL A 152 -2.77 10.35 -2.21
C VAL A 152 -1.95 9.14 -1.77
N SER A 153 -1.02 8.71 -2.62
CA SER A 153 0.11 7.88 -2.22
C SER A 153 1.33 8.78 -2.17
N VAL A 154 2.10 8.69 -1.09
CA VAL A 154 3.23 9.59 -0.80
C VAL A 154 4.50 8.80 -0.51
N GLU A 155 5.65 9.48 -0.68
CA GLU A 155 6.96 8.93 -0.32
C GLU A 155 7.39 9.37 1.08
N THR A 156 7.12 10.61 1.46
CA THR A 156 7.62 11.23 2.69
C THR A 156 6.51 11.61 3.68
N ALA A 157 6.90 11.80 4.94
CA ALA A 157 6.01 12.32 5.97
C ALA A 157 5.55 13.74 5.68
N GLU A 158 6.43 14.58 5.14
CA GLU A 158 6.15 15.97 4.78
C GLU A 158 5.09 16.05 3.67
N GLU A 159 5.17 15.22 2.64
CA GLU A 159 4.16 15.11 1.58
C GLU A 159 2.80 14.69 2.15
N ALA A 160 2.79 13.73 3.08
CA ALA A 160 1.56 13.30 3.74
C ALA A 160 0.88 14.46 4.50
N LEU A 161 1.68 15.22 5.27
CA LEU A 161 1.18 16.37 6.04
C LEU A 161 0.65 17.47 5.13
N GLU A 162 1.34 17.77 4.04
CA GLU A 162 0.91 18.77 3.05
C GLU A 162 -0.39 18.35 2.37
N ALA A 163 -0.45 17.10 1.87
CA ALA A 163 -1.65 16.58 1.20
C ALA A 163 -2.89 16.63 2.10
N MET A 164 -2.74 16.36 3.39
CA MET A 164 -3.86 16.40 4.35
C MET A 164 -4.42 17.82 4.59
N THR A 165 -3.75 18.88 4.10
CA THR A 165 -4.31 20.23 4.16
C THR A 165 -5.49 20.43 3.20
N HIS A 166 -5.61 19.60 2.16
CA HIS A 166 -6.72 19.64 1.20
C HIS A 166 -7.94 18.91 1.76
N PRO A 167 -9.09 19.60 1.92
CA PRO A 167 -10.27 19.01 2.56
C PRO A 167 -10.84 17.78 1.84
N GLY A 168 -10.67 17.67 0.51
CA GLY A 168 -11.16 16.54 -0.28
C GLY A 168 -10.33 15.26 -0.13
N VAL A 169 -9.09 15.34 0.39
CA VAL A 169 -8.24 14.17 0.62
C VAL A 169 -8.82 13.30 1.73
N GLN A 170 -9.20 12.06 1.39
CA GLN A 170 -9.84 11.11 2.31
C GLN A 170 -8.87 10.06 2.84
N SER A 171 -7.77 9.81 2.12
CA SER A 171 -6.76 8.82 2.51
C SER A 171 -5.34 9.25 2.15
N VAL A 172 -4.40 8.80 2.95
CA VAL A 172 -2.96 8.85 2.67
C VAL A 172 -2.43 7.43 2.66
N GLN A 173 -1.84 7.02 1.54
CA GLN A 173 -1.12 5.76 1.44
C GLN A 173 0.38 6.03 1.57
N ILE A 174 1.00 5.44 2.58
CA ILE A 174 2.41 5.67 2.93
C ILE A 174 3.10 4.36 3.30
N ILE A 175 4.41 4.25 3.05
CA ILE A 175 5.19 3.09 3.51
C ILE A 175 5.21 3.09 5.04
N PHE A 176 4.67 2.02 5.63
CA PHE A 176 4.68 1.83 7.06
C PHE A 176 4.87 0.35 7.42
N ASN A 177 5.95 0.04 8.11
CA ASN A 177 6.28 -1.29 8.59
C ASN A 177 7.33 -1.19 9.70
N MET A 178 7.78 -2.32 10.26
CA MET A 178 8.75 -2.37 11.36
C MET A 178 10.09 -1.69 11.02
N PHE A 179 10.42 -1.51 9.72
CA PHE A 179 11.62 -0.81 9.23
C PHE A 179 11.35 0.66 8.84
N ARG A 180 10.11 1.09 8.81
CA ARG A 180 9.69 2.46 8.45
C ARG A 180 8.61 2.99 9.42
N PRO A 181 8.90 3.12 10.74
CA PRO A 181 7.92 3.57 11.73
C PRO A 181 7.74 5.09 11.81
N LYS A 182 8.54 5.90 11.10
CA LYS A 182 8.53 7.37 11.17
C LYS A 182 7.15 8.02 10.97
N PRO A 183 6.24 7.51 10.10
CA PRO A 183 4.91 8.07 9.97
C PRO A 183 4.11 8.14 11.27
N ALA A 184 4.37 7.24 12.22
CA ALA A 184 3.70 7.27 13.52
C ALA A 184 4.05 8.49 14.38
N GLU A 185 5.14 9.21 14.10
CA GLU A 185 5.59 10.34 14.91
C GLU A 185 4.77 11.60 14.65
N ARG A 186 4.44 11.91 13.38
CA ARG A 186 3.75 13.15 12.98
C ARG A 186 2.53 12.91 12.09
N VAL A 187 2.64 11.97 11.13
CA VAL A 187 1.57 11.74 10.15
C VAL A 187 0.33 11.15 10.82
N PHE A 188 0.48 10.14 11.69
CA PHE A 188 -0.66 9.47 12.32
C PHE A 188 -1.46 10.38 13.27
N PRO A 189 -0.83 11.16 14.17
CA PRO A 189 -1.58 12.13 14.96
C PRO A 189 -2.39 13.11 14.11
N GLU A 190 -1.79 13.65 13.03
CA GLU A 190 -2.47 14.59 12.14
C GLU A 190 -3.59 13.92 11.33
N ALA A 191 -3.37 12.71 10.82
CA ALA A 191 -4.39 11.93 10.11
C ALA A 191 -5.60 11.65 11.02
N THR A 192 -5.35 11.29 12.27
CA THR A 192 -6.41 11.09 13.28
C THR A 192 -7.19 12.38 13.54
N ALA A 193 -6.49 13.49 13.75
CA ALA A 193 -7.12 14.79 14.02
C ALA A 193 -7.98 15.27 12.83
N ARG A 194 -7.55 15.00 11.60
CA ARG A 194 -8.27 15.38 10.36
C ARG A 194 -9.23 14.30 9.87
N GLN A 195 -9.30 13.16 10.53
CA GLN A 195 -10.09 12.00 10.09
C GLN A 195 -9.74 11.57 8.66
N VAL A 196 -8.44 11.48 8.34
CA VAL A 196 -7.92 10.96 7.08
C VAL A 196 -7.48 9.51 7.29
N GLY A 197 -7.92 8.61 6.41
CA GLY A 197 -7.58 7.19 6.50
C GLY A 197 -6.12 6.92 6.14
N ILE A 198 -5.42 6.08 6.90
CA ILE A 198 -4.06 5.64 6.60
C ILE A 198 -4.07 4.25 5.97
N LEU A 199 -3.50 4.15 4.77
CA LEU A 199 -3.25 2.91 4.05
C LEU A 199 -1.76 2.57 4.13
N ALA A 200 -1.40 1.55 4.91
CA ALA A 200 -0.01 1.13 5.09
C ALA A 200 0.45 0.24 3.93
N ARG A 201 1.30 0.77 3.03
CA ARG A 201 1.89 0.04 1.91
C ARG A 201 3.27 -0.54 2.23
N VAL A 202 3.74 -1.48 1.41
CA VAL A 202 5.01 -2.22 1.57
C VAL A 202 5.16 -2.85 2.97
N PRO A 203 4.09 -3.46 3.53
CA PRO A 203 4.06 -3.85 4.94
C PRO A 203 5.09 -4.92 5.30
N LEU A 204 5.56 -5.69 4.31
CA LEU A 204 6.54 -6.77 4.50
C LEU A 204 7.94 -6.40 3.96
N ALA A 205 8.23 -5.09 3.74
CA ALA A 205 9.52 -4.60 3.27
C ALA A 205 10.05 -5.40 2.07
N SER A 206 9.24 -5.53 1.00
CA SER A 206 9.54 -6.31 -0.22
C SER A 206 9.93 -7.76 0.05
N GLY A 207 9.44 -8.31 1.14
CA GLY A 207 9.66 -9.71 1.53
C GLY A 207 10.72 -9.93 2.63
N LEU A 208 11.51 -8.92 3.03
CA LEU A 208 12.45 -9.05 4.16
C LEU A 208 11.72 -9.53 5.42
N LEU A 209 10.62 -8.88 5.78
CA LEU A 209 9.83 -9.20 6.98
C LEU A 209 9.02 -10.51 6.88
N THR A 210 9.16 -11.26 5.78
CA THR A 210 8.68 -12.64 5.73
C THR A 210 9.63 -13.61 6.43
N GLY A 211 10.91 -13.23 6.57
CA GLY A 211 11.98 -14.08 7.07
C GLY A 211 12.37 -15.24 6.15
N LYS A 212 11.92 -15.21 4.88
CA LYS A 212 12.21 -16.26 3.87
C LYS A 212 13.41 -15.90 3.01
N LEU A 213 13.84 -14.62 2.99
CA LEU A 213 15.00 -14.18 2.22
C LEU A 213 16.31 -14.50 2.96
N ARG A 214 17.35 -14.78 2.17
CA ARG A 214 18.69 -15.15 2.61
C ARG A 214 19.73 -14.29 1.89
N ARG A 215 20.99 -14.31 2.36
CA ARG A 215 22.11 -13.59 1.72
C ARG A 215 22.33 -14.00 0.27
N ASP A 216 22.08 -15.27 -0.06
CA ASP A 216 22.20 -15.85 -1.40
C ASP A 216 20.90 -15.80 -2.23
N SER A 217 19.86 -15.16 -1.75
CA SER A 217 18.62 -15.01 -2.52
C SER A 217 18.83 -14.19 -3.78
N THR A 218 18.36 -14.71 -4.91
CA THR A 218 18.38 -14.07 -6.23
C THR A 218 16.98 -13.69 -6.67
N PHE A 219 16.88 -12.68 -7.53
CA PHE A 219 15.61 -12.19 -8.05
C PHE A 219 15.65 -12.18 -9.58
N PRO A 220 14.55 -12.50 -10.27
CA PRO A 220 14.46 -12.35 -11.72
C PRO A 220 14.76 -10.92 -12.19
N ALA A 221 15.22 -10.77 -13.46
CA ALA A 221 15.58 -9.47 -14.00
C ALA A 221 14.40 -8.48 -14.08
N ASP A 222 13.17 -8.99 -14.20
CA ASP A 222 11.91 -8.25 -14.24
C ASP A 222 11.28 -8.02 -12.84
N ASP A 223 12.00 -8.42 -11.77
CA ASP A 223 11.58 -8.18 -10.39
C ASP A 223 12.20 -6.87 -9.88
N HIS A 224 11.39 -5.99 -9.27
CA HIS A 224 11.88 -4.70 -8.77
C HIS A 224 12.98 -4.84 -7.72
N ARG A 225 13.04 -5.95 -7.00
CA ARG A 225 14.11 -6.23 -6.03
C ARG A 225 15.47 -6.44 -6.69
N GLN A 226 15.49 -6.69 -8.01
CA GLN A 226 16.69 -6.73 -8.84
C GLN A 226 16.97 -5.38 -9.50
N PHE A 227 16.00 -4.83 -10.26
CA PHE A 227 16.24 -3.65 -11.12
C PHE A 227 16.07 -2.31 -10.41
N ASN A 228 15.42 -2.24 -9.24
CA ASN A 228 15.22 -0.99 -8.48
C ASN A 228 15.84 -1.02 -7.09
N ARG A 229 16.89 -1.76 -6.91
CA ARG A 229 17.52 -1.94 -5.58
C ARG A 229 18.04 -0.64 -5.00
N HIS A 230 18.47 0.30 -5.84
CA HIS A 230 19.03 1.60 -5.45
C HIS A 230 18.16 2.79 -5.88
N GLY A 231 16.94 2.53 -6.39
CA GLY A 231 16.03 3.58 -6.84
C GLY A 231 16.24 3.97 -8.31
N GLU A 232 16.56 3.01 -9.17
CA GLU A 232 16.87 3.24 -10.58
C GLU A 232 15.68 3.71 -11.40
N LEU A 233 14.45 3.30 -11.06
CA LEU A 233 13.23 3.66 -11.79
C LEU A 233 12.18 4.39 -10.95
N PHE A 234 12.15 4.13 -9.62
CA PHE A 234 11.23 4.78 -8.70
C PHE A 234 11.85 4.84 -7.29
N ASP A 235 11.20 5.51 -6.33
CA ASP A 235 11.78 5.75 -5.01
C ASP A 235 12.39 4.48 -4.39
N ARG A 236 13.62 4.60 -3.90
CA ARG A 236 14.37 3.51 -3.29
C ARG A 236 13.63 2.89 -2.09
N GLY A 237 12.82 3.68 -1.38
CA GLY A 237 12.03 3.21 -0.24
C GLY A 237 11.02 2.13 -0.61
N GLU A 238 10.61 2.02 -1.86
CA GLU A 238 9.71 0.96 -2.32
C GLU A 238 10.39 -0.42 -2.39
N THR A 239 11.73 -0.44 -2.49
CA THR A 239 12.50 -1.70 -2.48
C THR A 239 13.16 -1.89 -1.12
N PHE A 240 12.81 -2.97 -0.42
CA PHE A 240 13.29 -3.30 0.92
C PHE A 240 13.11 -2.17 1.96
N SER A 241 12.13 -1.27 1.75
CA SER A 241 11.90 -0.07 2.57
C SER A 241 13.10 0.90 2.59
N GLY A 242 13.98 0.86 1.57
CA GLY A 242 15.21 1.65 1.50
C GLY A 242 16.34 1.15 2.40
N VAL A 243 16.15 0.01 3.07
CA VAL A 243 17.15 -0.58 3.97
C VAL A 243 18.19 -1.34 3.15
N PRO A 244 19.50 -1.21 3.44
CA PRO A 244 20.51 -2.07 2.85
C PRO A 244 20.20 -3.54 3.14
N TYR A 245 20.24 -4.38 2.10
CA TYR A 245 19.71 -5.75 2.15
C TYR A 245 20.29 -6.58 3.29
N GLU A 246 21.61 -6.56 3.47
CA GLU A 246 22.31 -7.31 4.52
C GLU A 246 21.90 -6.84 5.93
N ILE A 247 21.79 -5.53 6.13
CA ILE A 247 21.32 -4.95 7.40
C ILE A 247 19.88 -5.38 7.68
N GLY A 248 19.03 -5.39 6.64
CA GLY A 248 17.66 -5.87 6.75
C GLY A 248 17.59 -7.34 7.18
N LEU A 249 18.47 -8.21 6.66
CA LEU A 249 18.55 -9.61 7.07
C LEU A 249 18.97 -9.75 8.53
N ASP A 250 19.98 -8.99 8.98
CA ASP A 250 20.45 -9.05 10.37
C ASP A 250 19.35 -8.59 11.35
N ALA A 251 18.62 -7.51 11.01
CA ALA A 251 17.47 -7.06 11.77
C ALA A 251 16.34 -8.11 11.82
N VAL A 252 16.08 -8.80 10.69
CA VAL A 252 15.11 -9.91 10.61
C VAL A 252 15.46 -11.04 11.57
N GLU A 253 16.71 -11.42 11.68
CA GLU A 253 17.12 -12.49 12.62
C GLU A 253 16.86 -12.09 14.08
N ARG A 254 17.03 -10.81 14.43
CA ARG A 254 16.67 -10.31 15.78
C ARG A 254 15.15 -10.32 16.01
N LEU A 255 14.36 -9.93 14.99
CA LEU A 255 12.90 -9.96 15.08
C LEU A 255 12.31 -11.37 15.21
N ARG A 256 12.99 -12.41 14.74
CA ARG A 256 12.54 -13.81 14.88
C ARG A 256 12.27 -14.21 16.32
N ALA A 257 13.07 -13.71 17.25
CA ALA A 257 12.89 -14.00 18.67
C ALA A 257 11.59 -13.44 19.27
N LEU A 258 10.94 -12.50 18.56
CA LEU A 258 9.70 -11.86 18.99
C LEU A 258 8.45 -12.56 18.42
N VAL A 259 8.63 -13.55 17.52
CA VAL A 259 7.50 -14.20 16.84
C VAL A 259 6.75 -15.11 17.82
N PRO A 260 5.43 -14.93 18.02
CA PRO A 260 4.62 -15.82 18.84
C PRO A 260 4.67 -17.29 18.32
N ALA A 261 4.52 -18.25 19.20
CA ALA A 261 4.66 -19.69 18.87
C ALA A 261 3.70 -20.17 17.75
N ASN A 262 2.58 -19.51 17.58
CA ASN A 262 1.54 -19.85 16.58
C ASN A 262 1.49 -18.87 15.40
N ALA A 263 2.52 -18.05 15.22
CA ALA A 263 2.60 -17.05 14.17
C ALA A 263 3.83 -17.24 13.26
N THR A 264 3.83 -16.53 12.14
CA THR A 264 5.00 -16.33 11.28
C THR A 264 5.59 -14.94 11.50
N LEU A 265 6.82 -14.70 11.03
CA LEU A 265 7.38 -13.34 11.07
C LEU A 265 6.54 -12.35 10.25
N ALA A 266 6.02 -12.77 9.10
CA ALA A 266 5.07 -11.96 8.33
C ALA A 266 3.81 -11.64 9.14
N GLY A 267 3.28 -12.62 9.87
CA GLY A 267 2.14 -12.44 10.77
C GLY A 267 2.44 -11.43 11.88
N LEU A 268 3.61 -11.54 12.52
CA LEU A 268 4.08 -10.56 13.50
C LEU A 268 4.17 -9.15 12.90
N ALA A 269 4.79 -9.01 11.71
CA ALA A 269 4.98 -7.73 11.04
C ALA A 269 3.64 -7.07 10.68
N LEU A 270 2.69 -7.83 10.13
CA LEU A 270 1.35 -7.32 9.83
C LEU A 270 0.57 -6.98 11.11
N ARG A 271 0.66 -7.83 12.15
CA ARG A 271 0.01 -7.54 13.43
C ARG A 271 0.58 -6.30 14.08
N TRP A 272 1.90 -6.09 14.00
CA TRP A 272 2.55 -4.88 14.51
C TRP A 272 1.98 -3.61 13.86
N ILE A 273 1.75 -3.61 12.56
CA ILE A 273 1.10 -2.47 11.87
C ILE A 273 -0.30 -2.21 12.43
N LEU A 274 -1.07 -3.26 12.69
CA LEU A 274 -2.44 -3.16 13.20
C LEU A 274 -2.51 -2.72 14.67
N MET A 275 -1.38 -2.64 15.38
CA MET A 275 -1.32 -2.05 16.73
C MET A 275 -1.44 -0.53 16.73
N PHE A 276 -1.40 0.11 15.56
CA PHE A 276 -1.55 1.57 15.44
C PHE A 276 -2.97 1.91 14.99
N ASP A 277 -3.74 2.53 15.87
CA ASP A 277 -5.17 2.85 15.65
C ASP A 277 -5.38 3.78 14.43
N ALA A 278 -4.39 4.64 14.12
CA ALA A 278 -4.45 5.51 12.96
C ALA A 278 -4.41 4.75 11.63
N VAL A 279 -3.87 3.52 11.60
CA VAL A 279 -3.83 2.70 10.38
C VAL A 279 -5.22 2.13 10.13
N THR A 280 -5.85 2.55 9.03
CA THR A 280 -7.14 2.02 8.61
C THR A 280 -7.00 0.63 8.02
N CYS A 281 -6.05 0.47 7.10
CA CYS A 281 -5.83 -0.79 6.39
C CYS A 281 -4.35 -0.94 6.05
N THR A 282 -3.84 -2.17 6.13
CA THR A 282 -2.55 -2.53 5.54
C THR A 282 -2.77 -3.41 4.31
N ILE A 283 -1.97 -3.22 3.26
CA ILE A 283 -2.19 -3.81 1.93
C ILE A 283 -1.04 -4.75 1.51
N PRO A 284 -0.86 -5.91 2.20
CA PRO A 284 0.13 -6.90 1.79
C PRO A 284 -0.22 -7.50 0.42
N GLY A 285 0.81 -7.70 -0.41
CA GLY A 285 0.66 -8.45 -1.66
C GLY A 285 0.60 -9.96 -1.41
N ALA A 286 -0.06 -10.68 -2.33
CA ALA A 286 -0.04 -12.14 -2.38
C ALA A 286 -0.03 -12.61 -3.84
N ARG A 287 0.69 -13.69 -4.13
CA ARG A 287 0.80 -14.30 -5.46
C ARG A 287 0.01 -15.62 -5.58
N ASN A 288 -0.47 -16.16 -4.46
CA ASN A 288 -1.24 -17.39 -4.39
C ASN A 288 -2.17 -17.39 -3.18
N GLU A 289 -3.09 -18.35 -3.15
CA GLU A 289 -4.10 -18.52 -2.11
C GLU A 289 -3.50 -18.66 -0.71
N GLN A 290 -2.41 -19.43 -0.59
CA GLN A 290 -1.75 -19.65 0.70
C GLN A 290 -1.23 -18.33 1.29
N GLN A 291 -0.54 -17.50 0.49
CA GLN A 291 -0.04 -16.20 0.93
C GLN A 291 -1.19 -15.25 1.30
N ALA A 292 -2.27 -15.25 0.51
CA ALA A 292 -3.46 -14.45 0.82
C ALA A 292 -4.05 -14.83 2.20
N ARG A 293 -4.27 -16.12 2.45
CA ARG A 293 -4.77 -16.61 3.75
C ARG A 293 -3.80 -16.35 4.90
N GLU A 294 -2.48 -16.54 4.68
CA GLU A 294 -1.44 -16.26 5.69
C GLU A 294 -1.44 -14.79 6.09
N ASN A 295 -1.55 -13.87 5.12
CA ASN A 295 -1.63 -12.43 5.40
C ASN A 295 -2.87 -12.10 6.25
N VAL A 296 -4.03 -12.62 5.88
CA VAL A 296 -5.30 -12.34 6.59
C VAL A 296 -5.28 -12.87 8.02
N ARG A 297 -4.66 -14.02 8.26
CA ARG A 297 -4.54 -14.59 9.62
C ARG A 297 -3.86 -13.66 10.62
N ALA A 298 -3.04 -12.72 10.16
CA ALA A 298 -2.43 -11.73 11.04
C ALA A 298 -3.45 -10.85 11.78
N ALA A 299 -4.64 -10.60 11.18
CA ALA A 299 -5.71 -9.87 11.84
C ALA A 299 -6.30 -10.61 13.07
N SER A 300 -6.18 -11.95 13.08
CA SER A 300 -6.69 -12.79 14.17
C SER A 300 -5.66 -13.06 15.28
N LEU A 301 -4.41 -12.61 15.11
CA LEU A 301 -3.40 -12.72 16.15
C LEU A 301 -3.78 -11.82 17.35
N ALA A 302 -3.47 -12.26 18.56
CA ALA A 302 -3.62 -11.46 19.75
C ALA A 302 -2.85 -10.13 19.62
N PRO A 303 -3.33 -9.05 20.23
CA PRO A 303 -2.57 -7.81 20.34
C PRO A 303 -1.16 -8.07 20.89
N LEU A 304 -0.16 -7.43 20.28
CA LEU A 304 1.21 -7.49 20.80
C LEU A 304 1.31 -6.75 22.12
N ASP A 305 2.00 -7.33 23.07
CA ASP A 305 2.24 -6.66 24.36
C ASP A 305 3.27 -5.52 24.24
N GLN A 306 3.33 -4.67 25.25
CA GLN A 306 4.25 -3.52 25.26
C GLN A 306 5.72 -3.94 25.17
N ARG A 307 6.08 -5.10 25.73
CA ARG A 307 7.44 -5.61 25.68
C ARG A 307 7.84 -5.98 24.25
N THR A 308 6.97 -6.66 23.53
CA THR A 308 7.16 -6.99 22.11
C THR A 308 7.26 -5.74 21.24
N MET A 309 6.37 -4.76 21.46
CA MET A 309 6.41 -3.48 20.74
C MET A 309 7.71 -2.71 21.01
N ALA A 310 8.17 -2.66 22.27
CA ALA A 310 9.42 -2.01 22.66
C ALA A 310 10.63 -2.72 22.04
N ALA A 311 10.70 -4.07 22.11
CA ALA A 311 11.77 -4.83 21.51
C ALA A 311 11.85 -4.69 19.98
N ALA A 312 10.71 -4.61 19.31
CA ALA A 312 10.68 -4.30 17.88
C ALA A 312 11.23 -2.89 17.58
N ARG A 313 10.94 -1.91 18.44
CA ARG A 313 11.49 -0.55 18.35
C ARG A 313 13.01 -0.54 18.56
N GLU A 314 13.52 -1.29 19.53
CA GLU A 314 14.96 -1.43 19.76
C GLU A 314 15.70 -1.99 18.55
N VAL A 315 15.15 -3.02 17.89
CA VAL A 315 15.72 -3.54 16.62
C VAL A 315 15.75 -2.47 15.54
N TYR A 316 14.70 -1.69 15.40
CA TYR A 316 14.69 -0.57 14.47
C TYR A 316 15.76 0.48 14.80
N ASP A 317 15.84 0.91 16.05
CA ASP A 317 16.78 1.95 16.48
C ASP A 317 18.25 1.49 16.34
N GLU A 318 18.54 0.22 16.62
CA GLU A 318 19.89 -0.36 16.55
C GLU A 318 20.35 -0.61 15.11
N TYR A 319 19.50 -1.20 14.24
CA TYR A 319 19.93 -1.70 12.92
C TYR A 319 19.49 -0.80 11.77
N ILE A 320 18.31 -0.17 11.85
CA ILE A 320 17.61 0.35 10.69
C ILE A 320 17.61 1.88 10.65
N ARG A 321 17.40 2.52 11.81
CA ARG A 321 17.14 3.95 11.92
C ARG A 321 18.17 4.83 11.19
N ALA A 322 19.45 4.54 11.36
CA ALA A 322 20.54 5.31 10.76
C ALA A 322 20.51 5.32 9.21
N HIS A 323 19.86 4.33 8.60
CA HIS A 323 19.81 4.15 7.15
C HIS A 323 18.60 4.79 6.49
N VAL A 324 17.51 4.99 7.23
CA VAL A 324 16.22 5.36 6.61
C VAL A 324 15.52 6.55 7.26
N HIS A 325 15.71 6.80 8.56
CA HIS A 325 14.85 7.72 9.30
C HIS A 325 14.90 9.18 8.82
N SER A 326 16.07 9.64 8.36
CA SER A 326 16.27 11.00 7.86
C SER A 326 15.84 11.22 6.40
N GLN A 327 15.54 10.13 5.67
CA GLN A 327 15.33 10.21 4.22
C GLN A 327 13.85 10.36 3.83
N TRP A 328 12.94 9.93 4.65
CA TRP A 328 11.50 9.92 4.33
C TRP A 328 10.63 10.46 5.45
#